data_1016835e00aed411e9272810e51408d0
#
_entry.id   1016835e00aed411e9272810e51408d0
#
_cell.length_a   1.000
_cell.length_b   1.000
_cell.length_c   1.000
_cell.angle_alpha   90.00
_cell.angle_beta   90.00
_cell.angle_gamma   90.00
#
_symmetry.space_group_name_H-M   'P 1'
#
loop_
_entity.id
_entity.type
_entity.pdbx_description
1 polymer ?
#
loop_
_entity_poly.entity_id
_entity_poly.type
_entity_poly.pdbx_seq_one_letter_code
_entity_poly.pdbx_strand_id
1 'polypeptide(L)'
;MCLPWPVPSPDHPPGQPVPPGTVFPSVPVLVLSGGLDSLTPAQQGAEAAALFPNATQILVANSFHVTAIEDQDDCASAIAVRFFRDLSPGDTSCASQIAEVRMVPKFARTMSELDPATPAPVNQGTTADLQAAAAAALTAGDAIARWWVNTSGSGVGLRGGQFQYTGTGDITNFTLDNSQWVEDLAVSGSIAWQYATPGAVLAQLTFDTPAGPGVLQISWDDRQPQAQATIQGSIGGRTIAATMPAP
;
A
#
# COMPACT_ATOMS: atom_id res chain seq x y z
N MET A 1 9.79 18.18 19.94
CA MET A 1 10.08 18.74 21.29
C MET A 1 9.24 17.93 22.27
N CYS A 2 9.85 17.06 23.08
CA CYS A 2 9.13 16.31 24.12
C CYS A 2 8.83 17.28 25.25
N LEU A 3 7.55 17.48 25.54
CA LEU A 3 7.15 18.19 26.76
C LEU A 3 7.66 17.37 27.96
N PRO A 4 8.16 18.03 29.03
CA PRO A 4 8.56 17.31 30.21
C PRO A 4 7.35 16.54 30.77
N TRP A 5 7.48 15.22 30.82
CA TRP A 5 6.45 14.39 31.41
C TRP A 5 6.33 14.73 32.89
N PRO A 6 5.12 14.89 33.44
CA PRO A 6 4.97 15.19 34.83
C PRO A 6 5.63 14.09 35.71
N VAL A 7 6.39 14.49 36.71
CA VAL A 7 6.93 13.55 37.68
C VAL A 7 5.75 12.84 38.35
N PRO A 8 5.76 11.48 38.46
CA PRO A 8 4.70 10.76 39.14
C PRO A 8 4.47 11.30 40.53
N SER A 9 3.22 11.53 40.93
CA SER A 9 2.89 11.91 42.28
C SER A 9 3.29 10.80 43.25
N PRO A 10 3.81 11.10 44.44
CA PRO A 10 4.01 10.09 45.48
C PRO A 10 2.75 9.30 45.82
N ASP A 11 1.57 9.92 45.68
CA ASP A 11 0.27 9.29 45.92
C ASP A 11 -0.18 8.38 44.76
N HIS A 12 0.47 8.50 43.58
CA HIS A 12 0.22 7.70 42.39
C HIS A 12 1.53 7.24 41.78
N PRO A 13 2.29 6.35 42.46
CA PRO A 13 3.54 5.82 41.92
C PRO A 13 3.25 5.04 40.60
N PRO A 14 4.22 4.95 39.69
CA PRO A 14 4.09 4.12 38.50
C PRO A 14 3.67 2.71 38.90
N GLY A 15 2.51 2.26 38.43
CA GLY A 15 2.04 0.90 38.62
C GLY A 15 2.99 -0.09 37.96
N GLN A 16 3.15 -1.25 38.54
CA GLN A 16 3.76 -2.38 37.83
C GLN A 16 2.69 -2.93 36.86
N PRO A 17 2.93 -3.02 35.57
CA PRO A 17 1.96 -3.55 34.60
C PRO A 17 1.46 -4.95 34.98
N VAL A 18 2.36 -5.77 35.53
CA VAL A 18 2.06 -7.10 36.04
C VAL A 18 2.61 -7.20 37.48
N PRO A 19 1.75 -7.05 38.51
CA PRO A 19 2.17 -7.20 39.88
C PRO A 19 2.79 -8.59 40.13
N PRO A 20 3.78 -8.70 41.03
CA PRO A 20 4.34 -9.99 41.41
C PRO A 20 3.27 -10.94 41.94
N GLY A 21 3.30 -12.21 41.50
CA GLY A 21 2.35 -13.24 41.90
C GLY A 21 0.99 -13.20 41.15
N THR A 22 0.86 -12.34 40.15
CA THR A 22 -0.33 -12.37 39.29
C THR A 22 -0.46 -13.72 38.58
N VAL A 23 -1.64 -14.35 38.74
CA VAL A 23 -1.98 -15.61 38.05
C VAL A 23 -2.86 -15.28 36.85
N PHE A 24 -2.36 -15.59 35.66
CA PHE A 24 -3.11 -15.41 34.43
C PHE A 24 -4.02 -16.62 34.15
N PRO A 25 -5.22 -16.41 33.59
CA PRO A 25 -6.15 -17.49 33.34
C PRO A 25 -5.64 -18.46 32.29
N SER A 26 -5.96 -19.74 32.46
CA SER A 26 -5.64 -20.80 31.49
C SER A 26 -6.69 -20.86 30.37
N VAL A 27 -6.83 -19.76 29.63
CA VAL A 27 -7.68 -19.69 28.43
C VAL A 27 -6.83 -19.64 27.19
N PRO A 28 -7.33 -20.07 26.03
CA PRO A 28 -6.63 -19.85 24.76
C PRO A 28 -6.41 -18.36 24.52
N VAL A 29 -5.20 -17.99 24.18
CA VAL A 29 -4.82 -16.61 23.85
C VAL A 29 -4.07 -16.60 22.53
N LEU A 30 -4.47 -15.73 21.62
CA LEU A 30 -3.76 -15.47 20.37
C LEU A 30 -3.07 -14.11 20.45
N VAL A 31 -1.77 -14.08 20.18
CA VAL A 31 -0.98 -12.87 20.02
C VAL A 31 -0.51 -12.78 18.58
N LEU A 32 -0.97 -11.78 17.84
CA LEU A 32 -0.51 -11.48 16.49
C LEU A 32 0.50 -10.33 16.55
N SER A 33 1.69 -10.54 16.01
CA SER A 33 2.75 -9.54 16.00
C SER A 33 3.22 -9.28 14.56
N GLY A 34 3.28 -8.02 14.15
CA GLY A 34 3.83 -7.65 12.85
C GLY A 34 5.37 -7.66 12.87
N GLY A 35 5.97 -8.21 11.81
CA GLY A 35 7.42 -8.28 11.68
C GLY A 35 8.10 -6.91 11.52
N LEU A 36 7.35 -5.90 11.08
CA LEU A 36 7.79 -4.51 10.91
C LEU A 36 7.16 -3.55 11.94
N ASP A 37 6.49 -4.09 12.98
CA ASP A 37 5.90 -3.26 14.02
C ASP A 37 6.98 -2.62 14.90
N SER A 38 7.11 -1.31 14.82
CA SER A 38 8.05 -0.52 15.61
C SER A 38 7.44 0.05 16.90
N LEU A 39 6.13 -0.01 17.07
CA LEU A 39 5.41 0.46 18.25
C LEU A 39 5.30 -0.63 19.32
N THR A 40 4.91 -1.83 18.90
CA THR A 40 4.83 -3.04 19.73
C THR A 40 5.60 -4.18 19.06
N PRO A 41 6.95 -4.15 19.13
CA PRO A 41 7.77 -5.16 18.47
C PRO A 41 7.41 -6.59 18.87
N ALA A 42 7.67 -7.55 18.00
CA ALA A 42 7.33 -8.96 18.19
C ALA A 42 7.85 -9.55 19.51
N GLN A 43 8.96 -9.02 20.04
CA GLN A 43 9.49 -9.41 21.35
C GLN A 43 8.51 -9.07 22.48
N GLN A 44 7.87 -7.90 22.44
CA GLN A 44 6.86 -7.53 23.45
C GLN A 44 5.62 -8.42 23.35
N GLY A 45 5.25 -8.81 22.13
CA GLY A 45 4.22 -9.82 21.90
C GLY A 45 4.57 -11.19 22.52
N ALA A 46 5.84 -11.61 22.41
CA ALA A 46 6.33 -12.82 23.05
C ALA A 46 6.30 -12.73 24.59
N GLU A 47 6.72 -11.59 25.14
CA GLU A 47 6.66 -11.33 26.58
C GLU A 47 5.21 -11.37 27.09
N ALA A 48 4.26 -10.77 26.36
CA ALA A 48 2.85 -10.83 26.70
C ALA A 48 2.30 -12.27 26.59
N ALA A 49 2.63 -13.01 25.54
CA ALA A 49 2.23 -14.40 25.38
C ALA A 49 2.75 -15.30 26.52
N ALA A 50 3.97 -15.07 26.96
CA ALA A 50 4.59 -15.85 28.05
C ALA A 50 3.87 -15.73 29.41
N LEU A 51 3.01 -14.73 29.58
CA LEU A 51 2.19 -14.57 30.77
C LEU A 51 1.01 -15.55 30.85
N PHE A 52 0.58 -16.08 29.70
CA PHE A 52 -0.59 -16.94 29.63
C PHE A 52 -0.20 -18.40 29.35
N PRO A 53 -0.70 -19.37 30.15
CA PRO A 53 -0.34 -20.78 29.98
C PRO A 53 -0.67 -21.39 28.62
N ASN A 54 -1.72 -20.89 27.96
CA ASN A 54 -2.23 -21.39 26.68
C ASN A 54 -2.18 -20.33 25.56
N ALA A 55 -1.10 -19.53 25.52
CA ALA A 55 -0.94 -18.55 24.47
C ALA A 55 -0.24 -19.14 23.23
N THR A 56 -0.65 -18.67 22.07
CA THR A 56 0.04 -18.88 20.80
C THR A 56 0.42 -17.52 20.23
N GLN A 57 1.70 -17.29 19.99
CA GLN A 57 2.14 -16.11 19.25
C GLN A 57 2.38 -16.49 17.79
N ILE A 58 1.91 -15.63 16.89
CA ILE A 58 2.15 -15.72 15.45
C ILE A 58 2.80 -14.43 15.00
N LEU A 59 4.00 -14.55 14.41
CA LEU A 59 4.69 -13.45 13.74
C LEU A 59 4.20 -13.40 12.29
N VAL A 60 3.61 -12.28 11.91
CA VAL A 60 3.17 -12.01 10.53
C VAL A 60 4.27 -11.22 9.84
N ALA A 61 4.92 -11.85 8.87
CA ALA A 61 6.03 -11.23 8.12
C ALA A 61 5.55 -9.94 7.43
N ASN A 62 6.43 -8.97 7.28
CA ASN A 62 6.21 -7.72 6.52
C ASN A 62 4.94 -6.94 6.90
N SER A 63 4.35 -7.21 8.06
CA SER A 63 3.18 -6.54 8.61
C SER A 63 3.57 -5.51 9.67
N PHE A 64 2.77 -4.46 9.78
CA PHE A 64 2.99 -3.34 10.67
C PHE A 64 2.14 -3.43 11.96
N HIS A 65 1.97 -2.29 12.64
CA HIS A 65 1.15 -2.18 13.84
C HIS A 65 -0.32 -2.51 13.54
N VAL A 66 -1.00 -3.12 14.53
CA VAL A 66 -2.41 -3.56 14.43
C VAL A 66 -2.61 -4.61 13.31
N THR A 67 -1.77 -5.59 13.30
CA THR A 67 -1.55 -6.62 12.27
C THR A 67 -2.81 -7.27 11.67
N ALA A 68 -3.91 -7.42 12.43
CA ALA A 68 -5.13 -8.09 11.95
C ALA A 68 -6.24 -7.12 11.53
N ILE A 69 -5.99 -5.80 11.55
CA ILE A 69 -6.93 -4.79 11.12
C ILE A 69 -6.42 -4.18 9.83
N GLU A 70 -7.26 -4.20 8.78
CA GLU A 70 -6.94 -3.68 7.46
C GLU A 70 -5.72 -4.38 6.78
N ASP A 71 -5.51 -5.67 7.10
CA ASP A 71 -4.50 -6.47 6.41
C ASP A 71 -4.99 -6.78 4.97
N GLN A 72 -4.30 -6.22 3.99
CA GLN A 72 -4.69 -6.29 2.56
C GLN A 72 -4.66 -7.72 1.98
N ASP A 73 -3.93 -8.63 2.61
CA ASP A 73 -3.82 -10.03 2.20
C ASP A 73 -4.78 -10.97 2.92
N ASP A 74 -5.60 -10.44 3.84
CA ASP A 74 -6.57 -11.16 4.67
C ASP A 74 -5.98 -12.31 5.52
N CYS A 75 -4.66 -12.40 5.67
CA CYS A 75 -4.00 -13.49 6.37
C CYS A 75 -4.22 -13.41 7.88
N ALA A 76 -3.82 -12.30 8.49
CA ALA A 76 -3.88 -12.12 9.94
C ALA A 76 -5.32 -12.03 10.44
N SER A 77 -6.18 -11.34 9.70
CA SER A 77 -7.64 -11.27 9.98
C SER A 77 -8.30 -12.64 9.90
N ALA A 78 -7.99 -13.44 8.87
CA ALA A 78 -8.52 -14.80 8.76
C ALA A 78 -8.05 -15.73 9.91
N ILE A 79 -6.80 -15.60 10.35
CA ILE A 79 -6.28 -16.31 11.53
C ILE A 79 -7.05 -15.89 12.78
N ALA A 80 -7.25 -14.58 12.98
CA ALA A 80 -8.00 -14.07 14.13
C ALA A 80 -9.46 -14.55 14.13
N VAL A 81 -10.15 -14.51 12.98
CA VAL A 81 -11.52 -14.99 12.83
C VAL A 81 -11.63 -16.49 13.13
N ARG A 82 -10.71 -17.32 12.62
CA ARG A 82 -10.66 -18.74 12.95
C ARG A 82 -10.47 -18.97 14.45
N PHE A 83 -9.54 -18.22 15.06
CA PHE A 83 -9.28 -18.33 16.48
C PHE A 83 -10.51 -17.97 17.33
N PHE A 84 -11.25 -16.91 16.98
CA PHE A 84 -12.49 -16.58 17.70
C PHE A 84 -13.57 -17.65 17.56
N ARG A 85 -13.62 -18.34 16.43
CA ARG A 85 -14.62 -19.39 16.19
C ARG A 85 -14.23 -20.72 16.83
N ASP A 86 -12.96 -21.11 16.69
CA ASP A 86 -12.50 -22.48 16.95
C ASP A 86 -11.55 -22.58 18.16
N LEU A 87 -11.22 -21.45 18.79
CA LEU A 87 -10.20 -21.29 19.85
C LEU A 87 -8.81 -21.86 19.44
N SER A 88 -8.58 -21.93 18.14
CA SER A 88 -7.35 -22.40 17.52
C SER A 88 -7.04 -21.54 16.29
N PRO A 89 -5.80 -21.11 16.07
CA PRO A 89 -5.44 -20.32 14.89
C PRO A 89 -5.54 -21.12 13.57
N GLY A 90 -5.54 -22.46 13.62
CA GLY A 90 -5.54 -23.32 12.44
C GLY A 90 -4.26 -23.22 11.63
N ASP A 91 -4.37 -23.27 10.30
CA ASP A 91 -3.24 -23.05 9.39
C ASP A 91 -2.79 -21.59 9.42
N THR A 92 -1.52 -21.38 9.73
CA THR A 92 -0.88 -20.06 9.85
C THR A 92 0.21 -19.85 8.82
N SER A 93 0.33 -20.72 7.83
CA SER A 93 1.40 -20.70 6.82
C SER A 93 1.46 -19.39 6.03
N CYS A 94 0.31 -18.74 5.78
CA CYS A 94 0.25 -17.44 5.12
C CYS A 94 1.05 -16.35 5.86
N ALA A 95 1.17 -16.43 7.20
CA ALA A 95 1.84 -15.41 7.99
C ALA A 95 3.33 -15.24 7.63
N SER A 96 3.98 -16.26 7.13
CA SER A 96 5.37 -16.20 6.66
C SER A 96 5.51 -15.86 5.16
N GLN A 97 4.40 -15.75 4.45
CA GLN A 97 4.36 -15.57 2.99
C GLN A 97 3.95 -14.15 2.57
N ILE A 98 3.74 -13.25 3.54
CA ILE A 98 3.42 -11.84 3.24
C ILE A 98 4.57 -11.24 2.43
N ALA A 99 4.21 -10.62 1.31
CA ALA A 99 5.18 -10.01 0.41
C ALA A 99 5.98 -8.91 1.10
N GLU A 100 7.24 -8.76 0.70
CA GLU A 100 8.08 -7.67 1.19
C GLU A 100 7.52 -6.30 0.77
N VAL A 101 7.64 -5.32 1.66
CA VAL A 101 7.30 -3.93 1.34
C VAL A 101 8.26 -3.43 0.28
N ARG A 102 7.72 -3.03 -0.87
CA ARG A 102 8.51 -2.46 -1.94
C ARG A 102 8.93 -1.03 -1.58
N MET A 103 10.23 -0.81 -1.53
CA MET A 103 10.79 0.53 -1.35
C MET A 103 10.97 1.18 -2.71
N VAL A 104 10.60 2.45 -2.84
CA VAL A 104 10.93 3.23 -4.02
C VAL A 104 12.42 3.62 -3.94
N PRO A 105 13.28 3.07 -4.78
CA PRO A 105 14.74 3.26 -4.64
C PRO A 105 15.17 4.70 -4.99
N LYS A 106 14.43 5.37 -5.87
CA LYS A 106 14.70 6.73 -6.35
C LYS A 106 13.41 7.38 -6.84
N PHE A 107 13.19 8.60 -6.40
CA PHE A 107 12.16 9.47 -6.97
C PHE A 107 12.76 10.22 -8.16
N ALA A 108 12.48 9.77 -9.38
CA ALA A 108 12.86 10.44 -10.60
C ALA A 108 12.31 11.87 -10.63
N ARG A 109 13.10 12.82 -11.13
CA ARG A 109 12.64 14.20 -11.33
C ARG A 109 12.09 14.43 -12.73
N THR A 110 12.63 13.73 -13.71
CA THR A 110 12.22 13.82 -15.11
C THR A 110 11.90 12.45 -15.67
N MET A 111 11.14 12.41 -16.78
CA MET A 111 10.84 11.15 -17.48
C MET A 111 12.12 10.37 -17.84
N SER A 112 13.18 11.06 -18.26
CA SER A 112 14.43 10.43 -18.70
C SER A 112 15.19 9.71 -17.57
N GLU A 113 14.86 9.96 -16.32
CA GLU A 113 15.44 9.28 -15.15
C GLU A 113 14.69 8.00 -14.77
N LEU A 114 13.54 7.76 -15.40
CA LEU A 114 12.75 6.55 -15.14
C LEU A 114 13.26 5.38 -15.98
N ASP A 115 13.19 4.19 -15.40
CA ASP A 115 13.29 2.97 -16.19
C ASP A 115 12.08 2.89 -17.14
N PRO A 116 12.31 2.62 -18.44
CA PRO A 116 11.21 2.49 -19.39
C PRO A 116 10.35 1.26 -19.06
N ALA A 117 9.03 1.37 -19.31
CA ALA A 117 8.17 0.20 -19.26
C ALA A 117 8.67 -0.87 -20.24
N THR A 118 8.51 -2.15 -19.89
CA THR A 118 8.95 -3.29 -20.70
C THR A 118 8.03 -3.46 -21.91
N PRO A 119 8.54 -3.32 -23.14
CA PRO A 119 7.71 -3.38 -24.35
C PRO A 119 7.17 -4.79 -24.61
N ALA A 120 5.89 -4.88 -25.00
CA ALA A 120 5.32 -6.08 -25.61
C ALA A 120 5.68 -6.18 -27.10
N PRO A 121 5.54 -7.36 -27.73
CA PRO A 121 5.94 -7.55 -29.14
C PRO A 121 5.28 -6.61 -30.15
N VAL A 122 4.08 -6.10 -29.87
CA VAL A 122 3.34 -5.18 -30.75
C VAL A 122 3.65 -3.71 -30.51
N ASN A 123 4.52 -3.39 -29.53
CA ASN A 123 4.89 -2.03 -29.22
C ASN A 123 5.67 -1.37 -30.38
N GLN A 124 5.31 -0.12 -30.67
CA GLN A 124 5.98 0.73 -31.68
C GLN A 124 6.60 1.97 -31.06
N GLY A 125 6.41 2.15 -29.75
CA GLY A 125 6.94 3.28 -29.00
C GLY A 125 8.47 3.19 -28.83
N THR A 126 9.10 4.35 -28.75
CA THR A 126 10.51 4.51 -28.44
C THR A 126 10.78 4.33 -26.94
N THR A 127 12.03 4.30 -26.51
CA THR A 127 12.41 4.31 -25.08
C THR A 127 11.80 5.52 -24.35
N ALA A 128 11.83 6.71 -24.96
CA ALA A 128 11.25 7.92 -24.38
C ALA A 128 9.71 7.80 -24.22
N ASP A 129 9.02 7.17 -25.17
CA ASP A 129 7.59 6.92 -25.06
C ASP A 129 7.29 5.93 -23.92
N LEU A 130 8.13 4.91 -23.74
CA LEU A 130 7.99 3.93 -22.67
C LEU A 130 8.31 4.54 -21.28
N GLN A 131 9.22 5.52 -21.22
CA GLN A 131 9.45 6.31 -20.00
C GLN A 131 8.28 7.23 -19.69
N ALA A 132 7.68 7.88 -20.70
CA ALA A 132 6.44 8.66 -20.52
C ALA A 132 5.27 7.78 -20.06
N ALA A 133 5.15 6.58 -20.62
CA ALA A 133 4.13 5.62 -20.21
C ALA A 133 4.34 5.16 -18.73
N ALA A 134 5.58 4.93 -18.32
CA ALA A 134 5.91 4.63 -16.93
C ALA A 134 5.59 5.81 -16.00
N ALA A 135 5.92 7.04 -16.40
CA ALA A 135 5.58 8.25 -15.63
C ALA A 135 4.07 8.42 -15.45
N ALA A 136 3.28 8.15 -16.50
CA ALA A 136 1.83 8.22 -16.43
C ALA A 136 1.25 7.16 -15.46
N ALA A 137 1.77 5.94 -15.48
CA ALA A 137 1.39 4.89 -14.53
C ALA A 137 1.71 5.28 -13.09
N LEU A 138 2.93 5.78 -12.82
CA LEU A 138 3.35 6.25 -11.50
C LEU A 138 2.51 7.44 -11.02
N THR A 139 2.05 8.32 -11.93
CA THR A 139 1.14 9.43 -11.57
C THR A 139 -0.21 8.90 -11.09
N ALA A 140 -0.74 7.85 -11.74
CA ALA A 140 -1.97 7.21 -11.28
C ALA A 140 -1.80 6.54 -9.90
N GLY A 141 -0.69 5.83 -9.70
CA GLY A 141 -0.37 5.22 -8.40
C GLY A 141 -0.19 6.25 -7.28
N ASP A 142 0.46 7.39 -7.55
CA ASP A 142 0.61 8.49 -6.58
C ASP A 142 -0.76 9.03 -6.11
N ALA A 143 -1.72 9.19 -7.01
CA ALA A 143 -3.05 9.65 -6.65
C ALA A 143 -3.78 8.65 -5.73
N ILE A 144 -3.68 7.35 -6.02
CA ILE A 144 -4.24 6.28 -5.18
C ILE A 144 -3.55 6.24 -3.82
N ALA A 145 -2.22 6.26 -3.78
CA ALA A 145 -1.47 6.23 -2.52
C ALA A 145 -1.80 7.43 -1.62
N ARG A 146 -2.07 8.59 -2.20
CA ARG A 146 -2.47 9.81 -1.44
C ARG A 146 -3.90 9.81 -0.95
N TRP A 147 -4.75 8.92 -1.45
CA TRP A 147 -6.12 8.78 -0.95
C TRP A 147 -6.16 8.52 0.57
N TRP A 148 -5.24 7.71 1.09
CA TRP A 148 -5.14 7.37 2.51
C TRP A 148 -4.86 8.57 3.43
N VAL A 149 -4.23 9.62 2.93
CA VAL A 149 -3.85 10.79 3.73
C VAL A 149 -4.66 12.05 3.42
N ASN A 150 -5.48 12.03 2.37
CA ASN A 150 -6.31 13.16 1.97
C ASN A 150 -7.78 12.86 2.24
N THR A 151 -8.31 13.31 3.36
CA THR A 151 -9.70 13.10 3.76
C THR A 151 -10.69 14.10 3.13
N SER A 152 -10.19 15.08 2.36
CA SER A 152 -10.99 16.17 1.78
C SER A 152 -11.60 15.86 0.41
N GLY A 153 -11.39 14.67 -0.14
CA GLY A 153 -11.83 14.31 -1.50
C GLY A 153 -10.97 14.88 -2.63
N SER A 154 -9.82 15.48 -2.30
CA SER A 154 -8.88 16.05 -3.27
C SER A 154 -7.46 16.06 -2.74
N GLY A 155 -6.48 16.15 -3.63
CA GLY A 155 -5.07 16.27 -3.30
C GLY A 155 -4.26 16.85 -4.44
N VAL A 156 -2.96 16.99 -4.22
CA VAL A 156 -1.98 17.43 -5.22
C VAL A 156 -1.03 16.29 -5.58
N GLY A 157 -0.60 16.22 -6.82
CA GLY A 157 0.42 15.27 -7.27
C GLY A 157 1.78 15.55 -6.64
N LEU A 158 2.69 14.58 -6.67
CA LEU A 158 4.02 14.67 -6.04
C LEU A 158 4.78 15.95 -6.42
N ARG A 159 4.67 16.38 -7.67
CA ARG A 159 5.39 17.55 -8.19
C ARG A 159 4.49 18.63 -8.76
N GLY A 160 3.18 18.53 -8.61
CA GLY A 160 2.21 19.51 -9.03
C GLY A 160 0.95 18.91 -9.63
N GLY A 161 0.09 19.81 -10.15
CA GLY A 161 -1.25 19.45 -10.57
C GLY A 161 -2.12 19.03 -9.39
N GLN A 162 -3.29 18.52 -9.69
CA GLN A 162 -4.26 18.16 -8.66
C GLN A 162 -5.06 16.91 -9.08
N PHE A 163 -5.66 16.28 -8.09
CA PHE A 163 -6.65 15.25 -8.31
C PHE A 163 -7.84 15.43 -7.37
N GLN A 164 -8.98 14.92 -7.78
CA GLN A 164 -10.17 14.79 -6.95
C GLN A 164 -10.60 13.34 -6.95
N TYR A 165 -11.27 12.92 -5.88
CA TYR A 165 -11.83 11.58 -5.82
C TYR A 165 -13.21 11.56 -5.16
N THR A 166 -14.02 10.60 -5.58
CA THR A 166 -15.34 10.31 -5.02
C THR A 166 -15.48 8.80 -4.87
N GLY A 167 -15.95 8.37 -3.70
CA GLY A 167 -16.22 6.94 -3.44
C GLY A 167 -17.71 6.62 -3.49
N THR A 168 -18.06 5.50 -4.11
CA THR A 168 -19.40 4.91 -4.09
C THR A 168 -19.29 3.41 -3.85
N GLY A 169 -19.66 2.96 -2.65
CA GLY A 169 -19.46 1.56 -2.25
C GLY A 169 -17.98 1.17 -2.26
N ASP A 170 -17.65 0.10 -2.98
CA ASP A 170 -16.29 -0.44 -3.06
C ASP A 170 -15.44 0.20 -4.17
N ILE A 171 -15.95 1.21 -4.86
CA ILE A 171 -15.26 1.87 -5.97
C ILE A 171 -14.94 3.30 -5.61
N THR A 172 -13.67 3.69 -5.76
CA THR A 172 -13.20 5.07 -5.70
C THR A 172 -12.82 5.52 -7.11
N ASN A 173 -13.41 6.64 -7.54
CA ASN A 173 -13.12 7.25 -8.84
C ASN A 173 -12.30 8.51 -8.63
N PHE A 174 -11.18 8.60 -9.34
CA PHE A 174 -10.32 9.78 -9.35
C PHE A 174 -10.45 10.52 -10.68
N THR A 175 -10.32 11.83 -10.61
CA THR A 175 -10.10 12.71 -11.77
C THR A 175 -8.78 13.42 -11.57
N LEU A 176 -7.85 13.24 -12.49
CA LEU A 176 -6.57 13.91 -12.52
C LEU A 176 -6.66 15.18 -13.38
N ASP A 177 -6.11 16.27 -12.90
CA ASP A 177 -5.99 17.52 -13.63
C ASP A 177 -4.51 17.97 -13.58
N ASN A 178 -3.78 17.70 -14.66
CA ASN A 178 -2.35 18.00 -14.81
C ASN A 178 -1.50 17.48 -13.63
N SER A 179 -1.89 16.35 -13.04
CA SER A 179 -1.12 15.72 -11.95
C SER A 179 0.27 15.30 -12.42
N GLN A 180 1.28 15.49 -11.57
CA GLN A 180 2.68 15.28 -11.94
C GLN A 180 3.38 14.38 -10.92
N TRP A 181 3.90 13.24 -11.38
CA TRP A 181 4.89 12.43 -10.69
C TRP A 181 6.32 12.91 -10.98
N VAL A 182 6.57 13.31 -12.24
CA VAL A 182 7.80 13.93 -12.71
C VAL A 182 7.53 15.38 -13.11
N GLU A 183 8.56 16.23 -13.13
CA GLU A 183 8.43 17.67 -13.39
C GLU A 183 8.06 17.99 -14.85
N ASP A 184 8.38 17.09 -15.76
CA ASP A 184 8.27 17.28 -17.22
C ASP A 184 7.12 16.49 -17.86
N LEU A 185 6.19 15.91 -17.08
CA LEU A 185 4.97 15.29 -17.59
C LEU A 185 3.76 15.62 -16.72
N ALA A 186 2.82 16.36 -17.27
CA ALA A 186 1.51 16.61 -16.67
C ALA A 186 0.49 15.62 -17.22
N VAL A 187 -0.19 14.89 -16.34
CA VAL A 187 -1.12 13.82 -16.68
C VAL A 187 -2.52 14.18 -16.23
N SER A 188 -3.48 14.06 -17.14
CA SER A 188 -4.92 14.25 -16.86
C SER A 188 -5.68 12.97 -17.21
N GLY A 189 -6.89 12.83 -16.65
CA GLY A 189 -7.73 11.67 -16.95
C GLY A 189 -8.48 11.14 -15.75
N SER A 190 -8.86 9.87 -15.81
CA SER A 190 -9.65 9.24 -14.75
C SER A 190 -9.04 7.91 -14.31
N ILE A 191 -9.28 7.54 -13.04
CA ILE A 191 -8.93 6.24 -12.49
C ILE A 191 -10.17 5.71 -11.77
N ALA A 192 -10.53 4.46 -12.07
CA ALA A 192 -11.47 3.68 -11.29
C ALA A 192 -10.67 2.65 -10.48
N TRP A 193 -10.78 2.71 -9.17
CA TRP A 193 -10.13 1.80 -8.25
C TRP A 193 -11.16 1.05 -7.43
N GLN A 194 -11.20 -0.26 -7.59
CA GLN A 194 -12.00 -1.14 -6.76
C GLN A 194 -11.21 -1.50 -5.52
N TYR A 195 -11.43 -0.76 -4.44
CA TYR A 195 -10.70 -0.89 -3.17
C TYR A 195 -10.86 -2.28 -2.53
N ALA A 196 -12.06 -2.87 -2.61
CA ALA A 196 -12.31 -4.23 -2.16
C ALA A 196 -11.86 -5.27 -3.20
N THR A 197 -12.08 -6.55 -2.91
CA THR A 197 -11.81 -7.63 -3.88
C THR A 197 -12.55 -7.40 -5.20
N PRO A 198 -11.89 -7.43 -6.36
CA PRO A 198 -10.56 -7.99 -6.63
C PRO A 198 -9.37 -7.01 -6.55
N GLY A 199 -9.53 -5.77 -6.14
CA GLY A 199 -8.43 -4.80 -6.11
C GLY A 199 -8.08 -4.20 -7.47
N ALA A 200 -9.02 -4.20 -8.42
CA ALA A 200 -8.78 -3.78 -9.79
C ALA A 200 -8.62 -2.26 -9.92
N VAL A 201 -7.56 -1.85 -10.60
CA VAL A 201 -7.33 -0.46 -11.02
C VAL A 201 -7.44 -0.36 -12.54
N LEU A 202 -8.19 0.63 -13.02
CA LEU A 202 -8.28 0.99 -14.41
C LEU A 202 -8.12 2.50 -14.56
N ALA A 203 -7.02 2.93 -15.19
CA ALA A 203 -6.75 4.33 -15.48
C ALA A 203 -6.87 4.62 -16.99
N GLN A 204 -7.50 5.74 -17.33
CA GLN A 204 -7.58 6.30 -18.69
C GLN A 204 -6.92 7.67 -18.65
N LEU A 205 -5.74 7.79 -19.22
CA LEU A 205 -4.86 8.94 -19.04
C LEU A 205 -4.53 9.62 -20.37
N THR A 206 -4.41 10.94 -20.31
CA THR A 206 -3.97 11.78 -21.42
C THR A 206 -2.86 12.72 -20.97
N PHE A 207 -1.91 13.00 -21.85
CA PHE A 207 -0.80 13.92 -21.62
C PHE A 207 -0.15 14.32 -22.93
N ASP A 208 0.70 15.34 -22.89
CA ASP A 208 1.47 15.76 -24.05
C ASP A 208 2.95 15.46 -23.85
N THR A 209 3.62 15.02 -24.92
CA THR A 209 5.06 14.82 -25.00
C THR A 209 5.63 15.56 -26.21
N PRO A 210 6.96 15.75 -26.27
CA PRO A 210 7.59 16.28 -27.50
C PRO A 210 7.29 15.46 -28.76
N ALA A 211 6.95 14.19 -28.61
CA ALA A 211 6.59 13.29 -29.70
C ALA A 211 5.12 13.40 -30.12
N GLY A 212 4.30 14.16 -29.40
CA GLY A 212 2.88 14.36 -29.60
C GLY A 212 2.03 13.88 -28.42
N PRO A 213 0.69 13.93 -28.57
CA PRO A 213 -0.24 13.56 -27.52
C PRO A 213 -0.15 12.07 -27.18
N GLY A 214 -0.28 11.78 -25.88
CA GLY A 214 -0.41 10.44 -25.33
C GLY A 214 -1.84 10.17 -24.88
N VAL A 215 -2.36 8.99 -25.20
CA VAL A 215 -3.63 8.46 -24.70
C VAL A 215 -3.37 7.02 -24.28
N LEU A 216 -3.45 6.73 -23.00
CA LEU A 216 -3.15 5.41 -22.45
C LEU A 216 -4.29 4.89 -21.57
N GLN A 217 -4.51 3.59 -21.67
CA GLN A 217 -5.23 2.79 -20.70
C GLN A 217 -4.22 1.95 -19.92
N ILE A 218 -4.30 2.02 -18.60
CA ILE A 218 -3.39 1.31 -17.70
C ILE A 218 -4.24 0.55 -16.69
N SER A 219 -3.91 -0.73 -16.47
CA SER A 219 -4.63 -1.56 -15.51
C SER A 219 -3.71 -2.45 -14.71
N TRP A 220 -4.05 -2.65 -13.43
CA TRP A 220 -3.38 -3.60 -12.54
C TRP A 220 -4.32 -4.06 -11.43
N ASP A 221 -3.89 -5.07 -10.68
CA ASP A 221 -4.53 -5.50 -9.44
C ASP A 221 -3.62 -5.07 -8.29
N ASP A 222 -4.07 -4.13 -7.44
CA ASP A 222 -3.28 -3.54 -6.35
C ASP A 222 -3.16 -4.45 -5.13
N ARG A 223 -3.96 -5.51 -5.07
CA ARG A 223 -3.94 -6.50 -3.99
C ARG A 223 -2.97 -7.66 -4.26
N GLN A 224 -2.45 -7.77 -5.46
CA GLN A 224 -1.52 -8.83 -5.82
C GLN A 224 -0.09 -8.45 -5.46
N PRO A 225 0.61 -9.22 -4.64
CA PRO A 225 2.05 -9.05 -4.46
C PRO A 225 2.75 -9.11 -5.81
N GLN A 226 3.63 -8.16 -6.10
CA GLN A 226 4.36 -8.08 -7.37
C GLN A 226 3.45 -7.95 -8.61
N ALA A 227 2.28 -7.31 -8.47
CA ALA A 227 1.40 -7.02 -9.59
C ALA A 227 2.15 -6.35 -10.73
N GLN A 228 1.73 -6.65 -11.95
CA GLN A 228 2.21 -5.99 -13.16
C GLN A 228 1.11 -5.06 -13.69
N ALA A 229 1.45 -3.81 -13.95
CA ALA A 229 0.59 -2.92 -14.69
C ALA A 229 0.72 -3.22 -16.18
N THR A 230 -0.43 -3.34 -16.85
CA THR A 230 -0.52 -3.44 -18.32
C THR A 230 -0.83 -2.06 -18.87
N ILE A 231 -0.05 -1.62 -19.85
CA ILE A 231 -0.15 -0.30 -20.49
C ILE A 231 -0.47 -0.49 -21.98
N GLN A 232 -1.54 0.15 -22.44
CA GLN A 232 -1.97 0.10 -23.85
C GLN A 232 -2.43 1.48 -24.30
N GLY A 233 -2.23 1.80 -25.60
CA GLY A 233 -2.70 3.04 -26.18
C GLY A 233 -1.78 3.59 -27.27
N SER A 234 -1.59 4.91 -27.30
CA SER A 234 -0.71 5.56 -28.27
C SER A 234 -0.02 6.80 -27.71
N ILE A 235 1.18 7.08 -28.21
CA ILE A 235 1.92 8.33 -27.96
C ILE A 235 2.46 8.83 -29.32
N GLY A 236 2.10 10.06 -29.70
CA GLY A 236 2.51 10.63 -30.98
C GLY A 236 2.10 9.77 -32.19
N GLY A 237 0.97 9.09 -32.10
CA GLY A 237 0.47 8.19 -33.15
C GLY A 237 1.12 6.79 -33.19
N ARG A 238 2.13 6.51 -32.34
CA ARG A 238 2.75 5.17 -32.24
C ARG A 238 2.00 4.32 -31.22
N THR A 239 1.76 3.06 -31.59
CA THR A 239 1.13 2.08 -30.66
C THR A 239 2.04 1.82 -29.46
N ILE A 240 1.49 1.97 -28.28
CA ILE A 240 2.11 1.61 -27.02
C ILE A 240 1.46 0.35 -26.48
N ALA A 241 2.30 -0.65 -26.20
CA ALA A 241 1.90 -1.88 -25.51
C ALA A 241 3.08 -2.32 -24.65
N ALA A 242 2.92 -2.26 -23.32
CA ALA A 242 4.01 -2.50 -22.39
C ALA A 242 3.49 -3.01 -21.05
N THR A 243 4.41 -3.46 -20.21
CA THR A 243 4.16 -3.79 -18.81
C THR A 243 5.23 -3.16 -17.91
N MET A 244 4.90 -2.97 -16.65
CA MET A 244 5.86 -2.58 -15.60
C MET A 244 5.38 -3.09 -14.25
N PRO A 245 6.23 -3.17 -13.22
CA PRO A 245 5.72 -3.37 -11.86
C PRO A 245 4.64 -2.36 -11.56
N ALA A 246 3.51 -2.80 -11.00
CA ALA A 246 2.41 -1.91 -10.64
C ALA A 246 2.90 -0.85 -9.65
N PRO A 247 2.46 0.42 -9.78
CA PRO A 247 2.91 1.52 -8.94
C PRO A 247 2.36 1.43 -7.51
#